data_c4bba0ac4f65e1ba0eb3d948312aedeb
#
_entry.id   c4bba0ac4f65e1ba0eb3d948312aedeb
#
_cell.length_a   1.000
_cell.length_b   1.000
_cell.length_c   1.000
_cell.angle_alpha   90.00
_cell.angle_beta   90.00
_cell.angle_gamma   90.00
#
_symmetry.space_group_name_H-M   'P 1'
#
loop_
_entity.id
_entity.type
_entity.pdbx_description
1 polymer ?
#
loop_
_entity_poly.entity_id
_entity_poly.type
_entity_poly.pdbx_seq_one_letter_code
_entity_poly.pdbx_strand_id
1 'polypeptide(L)'
;MPPLPRVALFVTCIVDQALPEVGVAAVRLLRRAGYEVDFPMSQTCCGQPFYNSGFRDEARRLAQRMIEIFEPYEAVVAPSGSCTAMVRVEFPHLFDELPGWRRRALRLAAKTYELSEFLVNVAGWQPEQSAAGLQVTYHDSCHMNRLLHLHDEPRSLLRAAGAQIVEMSESDRCCGFGGLFSIRMPEVSNAMTAEKLRQAEESGAPVLVTCDPGCLTQMRGLVGAGLRVEHLAVVLEGGGNG
;
A
#
# COMPACT_ATOMS: atom_id res chain seq x y z
N MET A 1 27.77 -13.43 -13.29
CA MET A 1 26.62 -13.57 -12.40
C MET A 1 25.37 -13.62 -13.27
N PRO A 2 24.38 -14.44 -12.97
CA PRO A 2 23.12 -14.35 -13.67
C PRO A 2 22.50 -12.95 -13.45
N PRO A 3 21.73 -12.40 -14.41
CA PRO A 3 21.06 -11.13 -14.22
C PRO A 3 20.09 -11.24 -13.03
N LEU A 4 19.96 -10.14 -12.28
CA LEU A 4 18.99 -10.08 -11.17
C LEU A 4 17.56 -10.17 -11.75
N PRO A 5 16.64 -10.83 -11.03
CA PRO A 5 15.25 -10.85 -11.46
C PRO A 5 14.68 -9.43 -11.46
N ARG A 6 13.88 -9.10 -12.50
CA ARG A 6 13.31 -7.75 -12.67
C ARG A 6 11.89 -7.69 -12.18
N VAL A 7 11.57 -6.58 -11.49
CA VAL A 7 10.21 -6.24 -11.08
C VAL A 7 9.86 -4.82 -11.54
N ALA A 8 8.60 -4.59 -11.89
CA ALA A 8 8.11 -3.25 -12.14
C ALA A 8 7.56 -2.63 -10.85
N LEU A 9 8.00 -1.42 -10.53
CA LEU A 9 7.38 -0.64 -9.46
C LEU A 9 6.13 0.06 -9.99
N PHE A 10 4.98 -0.27 -9.44
CA PHE A 10 3.78 0.54 -9.55
C PHE A 10 3.74 1.52 -8.37
N VAL A 11 4.30 2.73 -8.56
CA VAL A 11 4.51 3.70 -7.46
C VAL A 11 3.22 4.21 -6.85
N THR A 12 2.15 4.26 -7.62
CA THR A 12 0.83 4.83 -7.29
C THR A 12 0.79 6.37 -7.24
N CYS A 13 -0.35 6.96 -7.56
CA CYS A 13 -0.45 8.41 -7.72
C CYS A 13 -0.22 9.19 -6.43
N ILE A 14 -0.70 8.70 -5.28
CA ILE A 14 -0.51 9.39 -3.99
C ILE A 14 0.96 9.34 -3.58
N VAL A 15 1.62 8.20 -3.75
CA VAL A 15 3.05 8.07 -3.44
C VAL A 15 3.88 8.99 -4.33
N ASP A 16 3.63 8.97 -5.64
CA ASP A 16 4.37 9.80 -6.59
C ASP A 16 4.23 11.31 -6.31
N GLN A 17 3.03 11.76 -5.97
CA GLN A 17 2.74 13.19 -5.85
C GLN A 17 2.90 13.76 -4.44
N ALA A 18 2.70 12.98 -3.39
CA ALA A 18 2.61 13.48 -2.02
C ALA A 18 3.54 12.76 -1.03
N LEU A 19 4.02 11.56 -1.35
CA LEU A 19 4.79 10.72 -0.44
C LEU A 19 6.01 10.08 -1.15
N PRO A 20 6.85 10.88 -1.85
CA PRO A 20 7.93 10.33 -2.66
C PRO A 20 8.93 9.49 -1.84
N GLU A 21 9.06 9.75 -0.54
CA GLU A 21 9.87 8.96 0.39
C GLU A 21 9.44 7.49 0.44
N VAL A 22 8.14 7.20 0.31
CA VAL A 22 7.60 5.82 0.27
C VAL A 22 8.05 5.10 -1.00
N GLY A 23 8.00 5.78 -2.14
CA GLY A 23 8.45 5.24 -3.42
C GLY A 23 9.95 4.94 -3.42
N VAL A 24 10.75 5.87 -2.90
CA VAL A 24 12.22 5.71 -2.76
C VAL A 24 12.54 4.54 -1.83
N ALA A 25 11.87 4.46 -0.68
CA ALA A 25 12.04 3.35 0.26
C ALA A 25 11.68 2.00 -0.38
N ALA A 26 10.56 1.93 -1.11
CA ALA A 26 10.16 0.71 -1.81
C ALA A 26 11.22 0.25 -2.82
N VAL A 27 11.79 1.17 -3.63
CA VAL A 27 12.89 0.84 -4.55
C VAL A 27 14.10 0.28 -3.80
N ARG A 28 14.49 0.92 -2.69
CA ARG A 28 15.66 0.49 -1.90
C ARG A 28 15.45 -0.89 -1.29
N LEU A 29 14.26 -1.16 -0.74
CA LEU A 29 13.91 -2.46 -0.17
C LEU A 29 13.92 -3.57 -1.22
N LEU A 30 13.32 -3.35 -2.39
CA LEU A 30 13.32 -4.31 -3.49
C LEU A 30 14.73 -4.60 -3.99
N ARG A 31 15.61 -3.57 -4.07
CA ARG A 31 17.03 -3.76 -4.42
C ARG A 31 17.79 -4.53 -3.36
N ARG A 32 17.57 -4.25 -2.07
CA ARG A 32 18.14 -5.05 -0.97
C ARG A 32 17.65 -6.49 -1.00
N ALA A 33 16.44 -6.73 -1.45
CA ALA A 33 15.89 -8.08 -1.65
C ALA A 33 16.44 -8.78 -2.90
N GLY A 34 17.34 -8.15 -3.67
CA GLY A 34 18.02 -8.76 -4.81
C GLY A 34 17.32 -8.60 -6.15
N TYR A 35 16.45 -7.60 -6.29
CA TYR A 35 15.73 -7.34 -7.53
C TYR A 35 16.25 -6.09 -8.27
N GLU A 36 16.26 -6.16 -9.60
CA GLU A 36 16.33 -4.98 -10.44
C GLU A 36 14.93 -4.34 -10.53
N VAL A 37 14.85 -3.06 -10.19
CA VAL A 37 13.57 -2.33 -10.18
C VAL A 37 13.46 -1.46 -11.42
N ASP A 38 12.49 -1.76 -12.24
CA ASP A 38 12.09 -0.93 -13.37
C ASP A 38 10.94 0.00 -12.98
N PHE A 39 10.97 1.21 -13.53
CA PHE A 39 9.97 2.23 -13.29
C PHE A 39 9.35 2.69 -14.61
N PRO A 40 8.22 2.11 -15.05
CA PRO A 40 7.55 2.54 -16.26
C PRO A 40 7.05 3.98 -16.15
N MET A 41 7.73 4.93 -16.79
CA MET A 41 7.40 6.36 -16.72
C MET A 41 5.99 6.70 -17.23
N SER A 42 5.39 5.84 -18.04
CA SER A 42 4.03 6.02 -18.60
C SER A 42 2.91 5.58 -17.68
N GLN A 43 3.24 5.04 -16.48
CA GLN A 43 2.25 4.57 -15.51
C GLN A 43 1.33 5.72 -15.03
N THR A 44 0.12 5.37 -14.61
CA THR A 44 -0.91 6.31 -14.19
C THR A 44 -1.57 5.86 -12.90
N CYS A 45 -2.61 6.58 -12.47
CA CYS A 45 -3.47 6.15 -11.37
C CYS A 45 -4.12 4.79 -11.66
N CYS A 46 -4.33 3.97 -10.62
CA CYS A 46 -5.09 2.71 -10.72
C CYS A 46 -6.58 2.91 -11.09
N GLY A 47 -7.09 4.13 -11.02
CA GLY A 47 -8.48 4.43 -11.32
C GLY A 47 -9.46 4.22 -10.16
N GLN A 48 -8.99 3.83 -8.97
CA GLN A 48 -9.86 3.58 -7.82
C GLN A 48 -10.78 4.76 -7.44
N PRO A 49 -10.34 6.04 -7.47
CA PRO A 49 -11.25 7.17 -7.21
C PRO A 49 -12.43 7.23 -8.18
N PHE A 50 -12.20 6.94 -9.46
CA PHE A 50 -13.29 6.85 -10.46
C PHE A 50 -14.20 5.65 -10.19
N TYR A 51 -13.60 4.49 -9.93
CA TYR A 51 -14.34 3.27 -9.62
C TYR A 51 -15.28 3.47 -8.42
N ASN A 52 -14.75 3.97 -7.29
CA ASN A 52 -15.52 4.22 -6.07
C ASN A 52 -16.59 5.30 -6.23
N SER A 53 -16.44 6.18 -7.22
CA SER A 53 -17.39 7.24 -7.53
C SER A 53 -18.45 6.88 -8.59
N GLY A 54 -18.40 5.62 -9.10
CA GLY A 54 -19.34 5.14 -10.11
C GLY A 54 -18.96 5.46 -11.56
N PHE A 55 -17.84 6.14 -11.81
CA PHE A 55 -17.34 6.47 -13.15
C PHE A 55 -16.62 5.25 -13.75
N ARG A 56 -17.41 4.22 -14.11
CA ARG A 56 -16.89 2.92 -14.55
C ARG A 56 -16.11 2.99 -15.86
N ASP A 57 -16.51 3.85 -16.79
CA ASP A 57 -15.84 3.96 -18.10
C ASP A 57 -14.47 4.65 -17.97
N GLU A 58 -14.34 5.65 -17.10
CA GLU A 58 -13.08 6.29 -16.76
C GLU A 58 -12.12 5.29 -16.08
N ALA A 59 -12.64 4.56 -15.11
CA ALA A 59 -11.87 3.51 -14.42
C ALA A 59 -11.42 2.44 -15.42
N ARG A 60 -12.27 2.03 -16.36
CA ARG A 60 -11.95 1.04 -17.40
C ARG A 60 -10.84 1.52 -18.33
N ARG A 61 -10.88 2.78 -18.77
CA ARG A 61 -9.81 3.36 -19.62
C ARG A 61 -8.45 3.38 -18.90
N LEU A 62 -8.43 3.74 -17.62
CA LEU A 62 -7.21 3.68 -16.82
C LEU A 62 -6.73 2.25 -16.62
N ALA A 63 -7.63 1.31 -16.35
CA ALA A 63 -7.29 -0.10 -16.20
C ALA A 63 -6.70 -0.69 -17.50
N GLN A 64 -7.25 -0.35 -18.67
CA GLN A 64 -6.71 -0.77 -19.96
C GLN A 64 -5.27 -0.28 -20.14
N ARG A 65 -5.03 1.01 -19.88
CA ARG A 65 -3.69 1.59 -19.96
C ARG A 65 -2.71 0.92 -18.99
N MET A 66 -3.12 0.68 -17.76
CA MET A 66 -2.31 -0.01 -16.76
C MET A 66 -1.96 -1.43 -17.18
N ILE A 67 -2.92 -2.17 -17.73
CA ILE A 67 -2.69 -3.52 -18.27
C ILE A 67 -1.61 -3.47 -19.38
N GLU A 68 -1.73 -2.56 -20.33
CA GLU A 68 -0.77 -2.43 -21.44
C GLU A 68 0.65 -2.11 -20.96
N ILE A 69 0.78 -1.23 -19.97
CA ILE A 69 2.06 -0.82 -19.41
C ILE A 69 2.74 -1.97 -18.64
N PHE A 70 1.98 -2.71 -17.85
CA PHE A 70 2.55 -3.71 -16.95
C PHE A 70 2.51 -5.15 -17.49
N GLU A 71 1.86 -5.38 -18.63
CA GLU A 71 1.78 -6.72 -19.25
C GLU A 71 3.15 -7.35 -19.55
N PRO A 72 4.20 -6.60 -19.97
CA PRO A 72 5.51 -7.17 -20.28
C PRO A 72 6.31 -7.66 -19.06
N TYR A 73 5.94 -7.25 -17.84
CA TYR A 73 6.70 -7.59 -16.64
C TYR A 73 6.22 -8.91 -16.01
N GLU A 74 7.13 -9.62 -15.37
CA GLU A 74 6.83 -10.88 -14.65
C GLU A 74 6.21 -10.64 -13.29
N ALA A 75 6.61 -9.55 -12.61
CA ALA A 75 6.03 -9.12 -11.34
C ALA A 75 5.85 -7.59 -11.31
N VAL A 76 4.77 -7.15 -10.68
CA VAL A 76 4.45 -5.74 -10.42
C VAL A 76 4.27 -5.58 -8.92
N VAL A 77 5.02 -4.65 -8.32
CA VAL A 77 4.98 -4.42 -6.87
C VAL A 77 4.53 -3.00 -6.58
N ALA A 78 3.56 -2.86 -5.69
CA ALA A 78 3.03 -1.56 -5.30
C ALA A 78 3.11 -1.36 -3.77
N PRO A 79 3.64 -0.23 -3.28
CA PRO A 79 3.59 0.14 -1.87
C PRO A 79 2.22 0.73 -1.50
N SER A 80 1.15 -0.03 -1.76
CA SER A 80 -0.22 0.42 -1.55
C SER A 80 -1.20 -0.74 -1.57
N GLY A 81 -1.81 -1.05 -0.45
CA GLY A 81 -2.84 -2.08 -0.34
C GLY A 81 -4.07 -1.79 -1.20
N SER A 82 -4.55 -0.54 -1.19
CA SER A 82 -5.75 -0.15 -1.93
C SER A 82 -5.56 -0.21 -3.45
N CYS A 83 -4.40 0.25 -3.96
CA CYS A 83 -4.10 0.19 -5.39
C CYS A 83 -3.87 -1.26 -5.86
N THR A 84 -3.22 -2.08 -5.04
CA THR A 84 -3.06 -3.53 -5.31
C THR A 84 -4.42 -4.22 -5.36
N ALA A 85 -5.31 -3.94 -4.41
CA ALA A 85 -6.67 -4.48 -4.40
C ALA A 85 -7.46 -4.05 -5.64
N MET A 86 -7.33 -2.79 -6.07
CA MET A 86 -7.97 -2.31 -7.30
C MET A 86 -7.53 -3.12 -8.53
N VAL A 87 -6.23 -3.41 -8.66
CA VAL A 87 -5.70 -4.20 -9.78
C VAL A 87 -6.11 -5.67 -9.68
N ARG A 88 -6.01 -6.28 -8.49
CA ARG A 88 -6.22 -7.72 -8.32
C ARG A 88 -7.69 -8.12 -8.31
N VAL A 89 -8.53 -7.29 -7.70
CA VAL A 89 -9.94 -7.63 -7.45
C VAL A 89 -10.86 -6.91 -8.43
N GLU A 90 -10.70 -5.59 -8.58
CA GLU A 90 -11.69 -4.79 -9.30
C GLU A 90 -11.44 -4.72 -10.81
N PHE A 91 -10.18 -4.75 -11.28
CA PHE A 91 -9.91 -4.73 -12.72
C PHE A 91 -10.59 -5.87 -13.48
N PRO A 92 -10.54 -7.14 -13.03
CA PRO A 92 -11.28 -8.21 -13.71
C PRO A 92 -12.77 -7.92 -13.87
N HIS A 93 -13.42 -7.34 -12.84
CA HIS A 93 -14.85 -7.00 -12.87
C HIS A 93 -15.19 -5.81 -13.79
N LEU A 94 -14.26 -4.87 -13.98
CA LEU A 94 -14.45 -3.79 -14.96
C LEU A 94 -14.63 -4.31 -16.39
N PHE A 95 -14.23 -5.54 -16.66
CA PHE A 95 -14.22 -6.16 -18.00
C PHE A 95 -15.10 -7.41 -18.10
N ASP A 96 -16.10 -7.59 -17.25
CA ASP A 96 -16.96 -8.77 -17.27
C ASP A 96 -17.62 -8.99 -18.65
N GLU A 97 -18.01 -7.92 -19.33
CA GLU A 97 -18.59 -7.94 -20.67
C GLU A 97 -17.56 -7.94 -21.82
N LEU A 98 -16.26 -7.88 -21.52
CA LEU A 98 -15.16 -7.79 -22.46
C LEU A 98 -14.13 -8.93 -22.25
N PRO A 99 -14.42 -10.16 -22.71
CA PRO A 99 -13.63 -11.35 -22.35
C PRO A 99 -12.14 -11.25 -22.67
N GLY A 100 -11.77 -10.55 -23.73
CA GLY A 100 -10.37 -10.30 -24.10
C GLY A 100 -9.62 -9.50 -23.03
N TRP A 101 -10.20 -8.39 -22.60
CA TRP A 101 -9.64 -7.53 -21.58
C TRP A 101 -9.70 -8.19 -20.19
N ARG A 102 -10.77 -8.92 -19.88
CA ARG A 102 -10.88 -9.65 -18.63
C ARG A 102 -9.74 -10.66 -18.46
N ARG A 103 -9.39 -11.42 -19.49
CA ARG A 103 -8.23 -12.34 -19.44
C ARG A 103 -6.92 -11.61 -19.20
N ARG A 104 -6.72 -10.45 -19.85
CA ARG A 104 -5.52 -9.61 -19.62
C ARG A 104 -5.48 -9.06 -18.19
N ALA A 105 -6.61 -8.58 -17.67
CA ALA A 105 -6.74 -8.12 -16.29
C ALA A 105 -6.41 -9.22 -15.29
N LEU A 106 -6.93 -10.45 -15.48
CA LEU A 106 -6.61 -11.60 -14.63
C LEU A 106 -5.12 -11.96 -14.66
N ARG A 107 -4.46 -11.87 -15.82
CA ARG A 107 -3.01 -12.09 -15.90
C ARG A 107 -2.23 -11.03 -15.15
N LEU A 108 -2.62 -9.77 -15.25
CA LEU A 108 -1.99 -8.70 -14.46
C LEU A 108 -2.24 -8.88 -12.97
N ALA A 109 -3.48 -9.19 -12.58
CA ALA A 109 -3.85 -9.46 -11.18
C ALA A 109 -2.98 -10.54 -10.54
N ALA A 110 -2.73 -11.64 -11.27
CA ALA A 110 -1.95 -12.79 -10.79
C ALA A 110 -0.47 -12.49 -10.51
N LYS A 111 0.06 -11.40 -11.03
CA LYS A 111 1.47 -10.99 -10.87
C LYS A 111 1.65 -9.62 -10.22
N THR A 112 0.57 -9.05 -9.67
CA THR A 112 0.60 -7.79 -8.93
C THR A 112 0.56 -8.07 -7.44
N TYR A 113 1.52 -7.55 -6.72
CA TYR A 113 1.73 -7.78 -5.28
C TYR A 113 1.75 -6.46 -4.51
N GLU A 114 1.24 -6.48 -3.31
CA GLU A 114 1.56 -5.45 -2.33
C GLU A 114 3.01 -5.63 -1.86
N LEU A 115 3.69 -4.55 -1.49
CA LEU A 115 5.13 -4.57 -1.17
C LEU A 115 5.47 -5.55 -0.04
N SER A 116 4.72 -5.57 1.05
CA SER A 116 4.97 -6.48 2.17
C SER A 116 4.74 -7.95 1.79
N GLU A 117 3.69 -8.21 1.04
CA GLU A 117 3.41 -9.53 0.46
C GLU A 117 4.57 -10.01 -0.41
N PHE A 118 5.05 -9.15 -1.31
CA PHE A 118 6.15 -9.50 -2.20
C PHE A 118 7.43 -9.82 -1.43
N LEU A 119 7.78 -8.97 -0.49
CA LEU A 119 9.01 -9.15 0.31
C LEU A 119 8.99 -10.44 1.13
N VAL A 120 7.85 -10.79 1.73
CA VAL A 120 7.72 -12.00 2.55
C VAL A 120 7.51 -13.24 1.69
N ASN A 121 6.48 -13.24 0.84
CA ASN A 121 5.98 -14.48 0.23
C ASN A 121 6.67 -14.83 -1.11
N VAL A 122 7.26 -13.83 -1.79
CA VAL A 122 7.95 -14.04 -3.07
C VAL A 122 9.45 -13.96 -2.91
N ALA A 123 9.96 -12.90 -2.30
CA ALA A 123 11.40 -12.68 -2.13
C ALA A 123 12.01 -13.46 -0.95
N GLY A 124 11.20 -13.84 0.04
CA GLY A 124 11.71 -14.46 1.28
C GLY A 124 12.70 -13.54 2.03
N TRP A 125 12.56 -12.22 1.84
CA TRP A 125 13.50 -11.24 2.33
C TRP A 125 13.38 -11.03 3.83
N GLN A 126 14.53 -10.90 4.48
CA GLN A 126 14.62 -10.57 5.91
C GLN A 126 15.23 -9.17 6.06
N PRO A 127 14.54 -8.25 6.74
CA PRO A 127 15.07 -6.91 7.00
C PRO A 127 16.26 -6.97 7.96
N GLU A 128 17.13 -5.97 7.82
CA GLU A 128 18.10 -5.63 8.87
C GLU A 128 17.34 -5.09 10.10
N GLN A 129 18.04 -4.92 11.25
CA GLN A 129 17.47 -4.39 12.49
C GLN A 129 17.19 -2.88 12.42
N SER A 130 16.55 -2.44 11.34
CA SER A 130 16.32 -1.02 11.02
C SER A 130 15.33 -0.32 11.95
N ALA A 131 14.51 -1.11 12.66
CA ALA A 131 13.53 -0.62 13.63
C ALA A 131 13.82 -1.12 15.06
N ALA A 132 15.07 -1.50 15.37
CA ALA A 132 15.44 -2.03 16.68
C ALA A 132 15.06 -1.06 17.83
N GLY A 133 14.28 -1.57 18.79
CA GLY A 133 13.80 -0.80 19.94
C GLY A 133 12.63 0.15 19.65
N LEU A 134 12.18 0.27 18.42
CA LEU A 134 11.03 1.11 18.08
C LEU A 134 9.73 0.40 18.51
N GLN A 135 8.91 1.08 19.29
CA GLN A 135 7.55 0.64 19.56
C GLN A 135 6.60 1.19 18.49
N VAL A 136 5.80 0.31 17.91
CA VAL A 136 4.85 0.66 16.86
C VAL A 136 3.48 0.07 17.13
N THR A 137 2.43 0.74 16.68
CA THR A 137 1.12 0.12 16.49
C THR A 137 0.81 0.05 15.00
N TYR A 138 -0.04 -0.89 14.57
CA TYR A 138 -0.28 -1.13 13.15
C TYR A 138 -1.75 -0.92 12.77
N HIS A 139 -1.98 -0.17 11.69
CA HIS A 139 -3.30 -0.02 11.08
C HIS A 139 -3.47 -0.97 9.90
N ASP A 140 -4.39 -1.92 10.03
CA ASP A 140 -4.81 -2.79 8.95
C ASP A 140 -5.74 -2.02 7.99
N SER A 141 -5.24 -1.63 6.83
CA SER A 141 -6.08 -0.99 5.83
C SER A 141 -7.17 -1.95 5.35
N CYS A 142 -8.38 -1.44 5.16
CA CYS A 142 -9.53 -2.28 4.81
C CYS A 142 -9.33 -3.07 3.51
N HIS A 143 -8.63 -2.51 2.52
CA HIS A 143 -8.33 -3.18 1.26
C HIS A 143 -7.30 -4.31 1.44
N MET A 144 -6.25 -4.10 2.24
CA MET A 144 -5.29 -5.16 2.53
C MET A 144 -5.93 -6.31 3.29
N ASN A 145 -6.60 -5.98 4.40
CA ASN A 145 -7.15 -7.00 5.29
C ASN A 145 -8.32 -7.76 4.65
N ARG A 146 -9.32 -7.04 4.10
CA ARG A 146 -10.58 -7.65 3.65
C ARG A 146 -10.54 -8.17 2.21
N LEU A 147 -9.77 -7.54 1.32
CA LEU A 147 -9.73 -7.89 -0.10
C LEU A 147 -8.50 -8.69 -0.48
N LEU A 148 -7.35 -8.39 0.10
CA LEU A 148 -6.10 -9.09 -0.19
C LEU A 148 -5.76 -10.16 0.84
N HIS A 149 -6.43 -10.16 2.00
CA HIS A 149 -6.16 -11.07 3.13
C HIS A 149 -4.71 -11.00 3.64
N LEU A 150 -4.11 -9.81 3.56
CA LEU A 150 -2.77 -9.51 4.04
C LEU A 150 -2.86 -8.86 5.42
N HIS A 151 -2.43 -9.58 6.42
CA HIS A 151 -2.46 -9.17 7.83
C HIS A 151 -1.13 -9.45 8.52
N ASP A 152 -0.54 -10.61 8.27
CA ASP A 152 0.63 -11.10 8.98
C ASP A 152 1.94 -10.62 8.33
N GLU A 153 1.96 -10.37 7.03
CA GLU A 153 3.15 -9.99 6.27
C GLU A 153 3.77 -8.68 6.78
N PRO A 154 3.02 -7.58 6.96
CA PRO A 154 3.58 -6.34 7.51
C PRO A 154 4.11 -6.51 8.92
N ARG A 155 3.39 -7.27 9.76
CA ARG A 155 3.78 -7.53 11.14
C ARG A 155 5.03 -8.39 11.23
N SER A 156 5.17 -9.39 10.36
CA SER A 156 6.36 -10.23 10.29
C SER A 156 7.60 -9.41 9.94
N LEU A 157 7.50 -8.51 8.97
CA LEU A 157 8.58 -7.59 8.58
C LEU A 157 8.96 -6.63 9.72
N LEU A 158 7.98 -6.04 10.41
CA LEU A 158 8.23 -5.15 11.54
C LEU A 158 8.96 -5.88 12.67
N ARG A 159 8.51 -7.08 13.05
CA ARG A 159 9.18 -7.89 14.08
C ARG A 159 10.58 -8.29 13.65
N ALA A 160 10.76 -8.73 12.41
CA ALA A 160 12.07 -9.07 11.87
C ALA A 160 13.03 -7.87 11.83
N ALA A 161 12.51 -6.65 11.60
CA ALA A 161 13.26 -5.40 11.69
C ALA A 161 13.58 -4.97 13.14
N GLY A 162 13.13 -5.70 14.15
CA GLY A 162 13.38 -5.42 15.56
C GLY A 162 12.37 -4.49 16.24
N ALA A 163 11.27 -4.16 15.58
CA ALA A 163 10.22 -3.36 16.18
C ALA A 163 9.38 -4.17 17.18
N GLN A 164 8.94 -3.50 18.22
CA GLN A 164 7.96 -3.99 19.19
C GLN A 164 6.55 -3.56 18.78
N ILE A 165 5.68 -4.49 18.42
CA ILE A 165 4.30 -4.17 18.04
C ILE A 165 3.42 -4.17 19.28
N VAL A 166 2.80 -3.02 19.57
CA VAL A 166 1.75 -2.85 20.56
C VAL A 166 0.44 -2.67 19.82
N GLU A 167 -0.36 -3.71 19.75
CA GLU A 167 -1.59 -3.68 18.97
C GLU A 167 -2.59 -2.70 19.56
N MET A 168 -3.20 -1.87 18.73
CA MET A 168 -4.36 -1.06 19.12
C MET A 168 -5.63 -1.89 19.13
N SER A 169 -6.63 -1.44 19.85
CA SER A 169 -7.98 -1.98 19.70
C SER A 169 -8.50 -1.73 18.28
N GLU A 170 -9.20 -2.69 17.68
CA GLU A 170 -9.79 -2.57 16.34
C GLU A 170 -8.81 -2.06 15.27
N SER A 171 -7.63 -2.69 15.15
CA SER A 171 -6.61 -2.34 14.15
C SER A 171 -7.16 -2.26 12.71
N ASP A 172 -8.20 -3.03 12.39
CA ASP A 172 -8.91 -3.13 11.11
C ASP A 172 -10.06 -2.10 10.92
N ARG A 173 -10.34 -1.25 11.92
CA ARG A 173 -11.30 -0.15 11.78
C ARG A 173 -10.83 0.83 10.71
N CYS A 174 -11.75 1.25 9.83
CA CYS A 174 -11.43 2.15 8.72
C CYS A 174 -10.84 3.48 9.20
N CYS A 175 -9.81 3.95 8.50
CA CYS A 175 -9.15 5.24 8.75
C CYS A 175 -9.98 6.47 8.35
N GLY A 176 -11.08 6.29 7.62
CA GLY A 176 -11.93 7.39 7.16
C GLY A 176 -11.59 7.96 5.79
N PHE A 177 -10.48 7.60 5.14
CA PHE A 177 -10.06 8.20 3.88
C PHE A 177 -11.10 8.02 2.75
N GLY A 178 -11.34 6.80 2.30
CA GLY A 178 -12.33 6.48 1.26
C GLY A 178 -12.20 7.26 -0.07
N GLY A 179 -11.07 7.93 -0.34
CA GLY A 179 -10.85 8.74 -1.53
C GLY A 179 -11.80 9.95 -1.59
N LEU A 180 -12.73 9.96 -2.58
CA LEU A 180 -13.70 11.06 -2.72
C LEU A 180 -14.64 11.21 -1.50
N PHE A 181 -14.81 10.15 -0.72
CA PHE A 181 -15.62 10.19 0.51
C PHE A 181 -15.09 11.23 1.51
N SER A 182 -13.78 11.31 1.71
CA SER A 182 -13.17 12.31 2.62
C SER A 182 -13.41 13.76 2.18
N ILE A 183 -13.60 13.98 0.88
CA ILE A 183 -13.90 15.31 0.33
C ILE A 183 -15.39 15.63 0.42
N ARG A 184 -16.27 14.66 0.12
CA ARG A 184 -17.72 14.86 0.11
C ARG A 184 -18.37 14.82 1.48
N MET A 185 -17.79 14.08 2.41
CA MET A 185 -18.29 13.85 3.76
C MET A 185 -17.19 14.12 4.80
N PRO A 186 -16.57 15.32 4.80
CA PRO A 186 -15.38 15.58 5.61
C PRO A 186 -15.61 15.42 7.10
N GLU A 187 -16.79 15.80 7.60
CA GLU A 187 -17.12 15.68 9.03
C GLU A 187 -17.13 14.21 9.47
N VAL A 188 -17.77 13.33 8.69
CA VAL A 188 -17.83 11.90 8.99
C VAL A 188 -16.45 11.26 8.84
N SER A 189 -15.73 11.58 7.74
CA SER A 189 -14.38 11.12 7.51
C SER A 189 -13.44 11.48 8.66
N ASN A 190 -13.45 12.75 9.07
CA ASN A 190 -12.60 13.24 10.17
C ASN A 190 -12.96 12.61 11.52
N ALA A 191 -14.25 12.39 11.80
CA ALA A 191 -14.68 11.67 13.00
C ALA A 191 -14.16 10.22 13.03
N MET A 192 -14.20 9.52 11.89
CA MET A 192 -13.64 8.17 11.76
C MET A 192 -12.13 8.16 11.98
N THR A 193 -11.44 9.16 11.42
CA THR A 193 -9.98 9.29 11.58
C THR A 193 -9.60 9.61 13.02
N ALA A 194 -10.31 10.54 13.66
CA ALA A 194 -10.08 10.90 15.06
C ALA A 194 -10.22 9.69 15.98
N GLU A 195 -11.24 8.87 15.76
CA GLU A 195 -11.44 7.64 16.52
C GLU A 195 -10.29 6.64 16.30
N LYS A 196 -9.82 6.49 15.05
CA LYS A 196 -8.66 5.62 14.73
C LYS A 196 -7.39 6.11 15.42
N LEU A 197 -7.13 7.41 15.40
CA LEU A 197 -5.96 8.01 16.05
C LEU A 197 -6.02 7.87 17.57
N ARG A 198 -7.20 8.06 18.17
CA ARG A 198 -7.43 7.82 19.60
C ARG A 198 -7.04 6.39 20.01
N GLN A 199 -7.47 5.38 19.24
CA GLN A 199 -7.10 3.97 19.50
C GLN A 199 -5.58 3.73 19.35
N ALA A 200 -4.94 4.39 18.38
CA ALA A 200 -3.50 4.33 18.22
C ALA A 200 -2.75 4.97 19.40
N GLU A 201 -3.19 6.14 19.86
CA GLU A 201 -2.64 6.83 21.03
C GLU A 201 -2.82 6.01 22.32
N GLU A 202 -3.98 5.38 22.51
CA GLU A 202 -4.27 4.49 23.65
C GLU A 202 -3.38 3.25 23.69
N SER A 203 -2.81 2.82 22.57
CA SER A 203 -1.82 1.74 22.56
C SER A 203 -0.52 2.11 23.28
N GLY A 204 -0.24 3.41 23.43
CA GLY A 204 1.00 3.93 23.99
C GLY A 204 2.20 3.87 23.04
N ALA A 205 2.05 3.34 21.83
CA ALA A 205 3.13 3.31 20.85
C ALA A 205 3.33 4.69 20.20
N PRO A 206 4.57 5.19 20.06
CA PRO A 206 4.85 6.51 19.48
C PRO A 206 4.68 6.56 17.96
N VAL A 207 4.54 5.42 17.31
CA VAL A 207 4.45 5.33 15.83
C VAL A 207 3.28 4.43 15.42
N LEU A 208 2.42 4.98 14.58
CA LEU A 208 1.37 4.25 13.87
C LEU A 208 1.85 3.91 12.47
N VAL A 209 1.92 2.62 12.15
CA VAL A 209 2.40 2.13 10.83
C VAL A 209 1.23 1.67 9.98
N THR A 210 1.30 1.94 8.69
CA THR A 210 0.34 1.42 7.69
C THR A 210 1.04 1.13 6.36
N CYS A 211 0.46 0.28 5.52
CA CYS A 211 0.90 0.00 4.14
C CYS A 211 0.05 0.72 3.08
N ASP A 212 -0.85 1.60 3.48
CA ASP A 212 -1.73 2.27 2.52
C ASP A 212 -1.51 3.79 2.50
N PRO A 213 -1.04 4.36 1.37
CA PRO A 213 -0.76 5.78 1.23
C PRO A 213 -1.99 6.67 1.46
N GLY A 214 -3.19 6.19 1.12
CA GLY A 214 -4.43 6.92 1.39
C GLY A 214 -4.73 7.02 2.88
N CYS A 215 -4.61 5.92 3.62
CA CYS A 215 -4.74 5.91 5.07
C CYS A 215 -3.67 6.77 5.73
N LEU A 216 -2.42 6.66 5.26
CA LEU A 216 -1.29 7.46 5.75
C LEU A 216 -1.58 8.97 5.63
N THR A 217 -1.98 9.42 4.43
CA THR A 217 -2.27 10.83 4.16
C THR A 217 -3.41 11.35 5.05
N GLN A 218 -4.49 10.57 5.17
CA GLN A 218 -5.65 10.94 5.98
C GLN A 218 -5.27 11.06 7.46
N MET A 219 -4.56 10.09 8.00
CA MET A 219 -4.17 10.08 9.41
C MET A 219 -3.11 11.14 9.72
N ARG A 220 -2.12 11.36 8.83
CA ARG A 220 -1.13 12.45 8.97
C ARG A 220 -1.77 13.84 9.00
N GLY A 221 -2.87 14.03 8.29
CA GLY A 221 -3.59 15.31 8.26
C GLY A 221 -4.31 15.68 9.57
N LEU A 222 -4.52 14.72 10.48
CA LEU A 222 -5.31 14.91 11.71
C LEU A 222 -4.57 14.50 12.98
N VAL A 223 -3.40 13.86 12.87
CA VAL A 223 -2.63 13.39 14.03
C VAL A 223 -2.09 14.55 14.86
N GLY A 224 -2.15 14.40 16.20
CA GLY A 224 -1.54 15.33 17.14
C GLY A 224 -0.03 15.13 17.33
N ALA A 225 0.59 15.99 18.14
CA ALA A 225 2.05 16.04 18.32
C ALA A 225 2.68 14.79 19.00
N GLY A 226 1.87 13.92 19.61
CA GLY A 226 2.37 12.78 20.39
C GLY A 226 2.53 11.47 19.60
N LEU A 227 1.98 11.38 18.40
CA LEU A 227 1.98 10.18 17.58
C LEU A 227 2.51 10.50 16.17
N ARG A 228 3.41 9.69 15.66
CA ARG A 228 3.84 9.75 14.24
C ARG A 228 3.10 8.71 13.42
N VAL A 229 2.74 9.03 12.19
CA VAL A 229 2.12 8.07 11.26
C VAL A 229 3.08 7.82 10.11
N GLU A 230 3.48 6.55 9.92
CA GLU A 230 4.52 6.18 8.97
C GLU A 230 4.09 5.07 8.02
N HIS A 231 4.67 5.08 6.82
CA HIS A 231 4.53 3.95 5.90
C HIS A 231 5.50 2.83 6.27
N LEU A 232 5.04 1.57 6.18
CA LEU A 232 5.88 0.40 6.46
C LEU A 232 7.23 0.47 5.74
N ALA A 233 7.24 0.83 4.45
CA ALA A 233 8.47 0.90 3.66
C ALA A 233 9.51 1.86 4.26
N VAL A 234 9.07 3.00 4.78
CA VAL A 234 9.95 4.02 5.39
C VAL A 234 10.53 3.49 6.70
N VAL A 235 9.71 2.84 7.52
CA VAL A 235 10.17 2.21 8.78
C VAL A 235 11.22 1.12 8.51
N LEU A 236 10.97 0.24 7.53
CA LEU A 236 11.90 -0.84 7.16
C LEU A 236 13.20 -0.34 6.52
N GLU A 237 13.15 0.80 5.86
CA GLU A 237 14.35 1.42 5.23
C GLU A 237 15.27 2.09 6.26
N GLY A 238 14.77 2.34 7.47
CA GLY A 238 15.50 2.98 8.56
C GLY A 238 15.18 4.46 8.74
N GLY A 239 14.16 4.99 8.05
CA GLY A 239 13.71 6.37 8.17
C GLY A 239 12.88 6.69 9.42
N GLY A 240 12.62 5.71 10.27
CA GLY A 240 11.79 5.87 11.46
C GLY A 240 12.50 6.49 12.70
N ASN A 241 13.78 6.80 12.60
CA ASN A 241 14.62 7.26 13.73
C ASN A 241 14.91 8.76 13.73
N GLY A 242 14.15 9.58 12.99
CA GLY A 242 14.29 11.03 12.94
C GLY A 242 13.21 11.77 13.75
#